data_d54c2eb3982cb8a3eb2c46956d9df72b
#
_entry.id   d54c2eb3982cb8a3eb2c46956d9df72b
#
_cell.length_a   1.000
_cell.length_b   1.000
_cell.length_c   1.000
_cell.angle_alpha   90.00
_cell.angle_beta   90.00
_cell.angle_gamma   90.00
#
_symmetry.space_group_name_H-M   'P 1'
#
loop_
_entity.id
_entity.type
_entity.pdbx_description
1 polymer ?
#
loop_
_entity_poly.entity_id
_entity_poly.type
_entity_poly.pdbx_seq_one_letter_code
_entity_poly.pdbx_strand_id
1 'polypeptide(L)'
;MVVRIHPLISTVVGERALRPISAISIISAVGTVLSPALFKAPLVLSLLSPRLPFLVLAAGGTNPVLFVTLIGLRLSITDWHWFDLGRRRGRDLAMKSRFSRKILMWNPRAQKIGVVVLLAIRPISRHLLLSGMVGLKSRTVAIIDIASTVVFLVAIIMTVKGLR
;
A
#
# COMPACT_ATOMS: atom_id res chain seq x y z
N MET A 1 3.36 15.56 -7.68
CA MET A 1 4.31 15.48 -6.56
C MET A 1 5.27 14.34 -6.86
N VAL A 2 6.41 14.67 -7.48
CA VAL A 2 7.47 13.69 -7.83
C VAL A 2 8.10 13.24 -6.51
N VAL A 3 7.93 11.97 -6.14
CA VAL A 3 8.67 11.38 -5.02
C VAL A 3 10.14 11.40 -5.41
N ARG A 4 10.88 12.42 -4.99
CA ARG A 4 12.35 12.38 -5.00
C ARG A 4 12.77 11.22 -4.09
N ILE A 5 13.06 10.08 -4.68
CA ILE A 5 13.72 9.00 -3.99
C ILE A 5 15.13 9.53 -3.69
N HIS A 6 15.39 9.82 -2.41
CA HIS A 6 16.67 10.37 -1.97
C HIS A 6 17.77 9.40 -2.41
N PRO A 7 18.86 9.85 -3.05
CA PRO A 7 19.94 8.99 -3.54
C PRO A 7 20.54 8.08 -2.46
N LEU A 8 20.37 8.43 -1.17
CA LEU A 8 20.79 7.63 -0.03
C LEU A 8 19.97 6.32 0.16
N ILE A 9 18.80 6.20 -0.46
CA ILE A 9 17.99 4.97 -0.37
C ILE A 9 18.54 3.91 -1.34
N SER A 10 19.06 4.32 -2.48
CA SER A 10 19.61 3.40 -3.48
C SER A 10 20.91 2.70 -3.03
N THR A 11 21.73 3.36 -2.22
CA THR A 11 22.98 2.80 -1.69
C THR A 11 22.79 1.85 -0.51
N VAL A 12 21.69 2.01 0.25
CA VAL A 12 21.43 1.21 1.47
C VAL A 12 20.55 -0.01 1.18
N VAL A 13 19.68 0.09 0.17
CA VAL A 13 18.81 -1.01 -0.26
C VAL A 13 19.42 -1.61 -1.50
N GLY A 14 19.99 -2.82 -1.39
CA GLY A 14 20.61 -3.50 -2.52
C GLY A 14 19.64 -3.53 -3.72
N GLU A 15 20.15 -3.30 -4.91
CA GLU A 15 19.39 -3.15 -6.16
C GLU A 15 18.29 -4.21 -6.38
N ARG A 16 18.54 -5.45 -5.94
CA ARG A 16 17.58 -6.56 -6.09
C ARG A 16 16.27 -6.37 -5.29
N ALA A 17 16.31 -5.70 -4.14
CA ALA A 17 15.13 -5.47 -3.31
C ALA A 17 14.32 -4.26 -3.77
N LEU A 18 14.92 -3.33 -4.51
CA LEU A 18 14.24 -2.15 -5.05
C LEU A 18 13.59 -2.39 -6.41
N ARG A 19 14.05 -3.39 -7.17
CA ARG A 19 13.52 -3.68 -8.52
C ARG A 19 12.00 -3.79 -8.59
N PRO A 20 11.32 -4.59 -7.73
CA PRO A 20 9.87 -4.67 -7.79
C PRO A 20 9.19 -3.37 -7.38
N ILE A 21 9.73 -2.66 -6.39
CA ILE A 21 9.17 -1.38 -5.92
C ILE A 21 9.32 -0.29 -6.99
N SER A 22 10.48 -0.24 -7.66
CA SER A 22 10.71 0.72 -8.76
C SER A 22 9.81 0.41 -9.96
N ALA A 23 9.62 -0.85 -10.32
CA ALA A 23 8.70 -1.25 -11.39
C ALA A 23 7.25 -0.82 -11.08
N ILE A 24 6.76 -1.08 -9.87
CA ILE A 24 5.43 -0.65 -9.43
C ILE A 24 5.29 0.87 -9.46
N SER A 25 6.33 1.59 -9.04
CA SER A 25 6.35 3.06 -9.06
C SER A 25 6.33 3.61 -10.49
N ILE A 26 7.05 2.99 -11.42
CA ILE A 26 7.06 3.35 -12.84
C ILE A 26 5.67 3.11 -13.44
N ILE A 27 5.06 1.95 -13.20
CA ILE A 27 3.70 1.64 -13.67
C ILE A 27 2.70 2.68 -13.16
N SER A 28 2.79 3.06 -11.88
CA SER A 28 1.92 4.09 -11.29
C SER A 28 2.15 5.48 -11.88
N ALA A 29 3.39 5.82 -12.20
CA ALA A 29 3.74 7.09 -12.86
C ALA A 29 3.20 7.13 -14.29
N VAL A 30 3.38 6.06 -15.06
CA VAL A 30 2.84 5.91 -16.41
C VAL A 30 1.31 6.03 -16.40
N GLY A 31 0.63 5.33 -15.47
CA GLY A 31 -0.83 5.45 -15.30
C GLY A 31 -1.28 6.88 -15.00
N THR A 32 -0.47 7.66 -14.27
CA THR A 32 -0.78 9.06 -13.98
C THR A 32 -0.62 9.96 -15.22
N VAL A 33 0.43 9.73 -16.00
CA VAL A 33 0.67 10.50 -17.24
C VAL A 33 -0.38 10.18 -18.30
N LEU A 34 -0.78 8.91 -18.40
CA LEU A 34 -1.81 8.45 -19.34
C LEU A 34 -3.25 8.71 -18.85
N SER A 35 -3.43 9.28 -17.66
CA SER A 35 -4.76 9.49 -17.09
C SER A 35 -5.74 10.24 -18.00
N PRO A 36 -5.36 11.27 -18.77
CA PRO A 36 -6.29 11.95 -19.68
C PRO A 36 -6.81 11.03 -20.78
N ALA A 37 -5.94 10.16 -21.33
CA ALA A 37 -6.30 9.22 -22.39
C ALA A 37 -7.15 8.05 -21.86
N LEU A 38 -6.88 7.62 -20.64
CA LEU A 38 -7.54 6.47 -19.99
C LEU A 38 -8.78 6.85 -19.17
N PHE A 39 -9.20 8.11 -19.20
CA PHE A 39 -10.36 8.59 -18.44
C PHE A 39 -11.66 7.84 -18.79
N LYS A 40 -11.77 7.33 -20.02
CA LYS A 40 -12.88 6.49 -20.49
C LYS A 40 -12.81 5.04 -19.98
N ALA A 41 -11.66 4.61 -19.42
CA ALA A 41 -11.46 3.27 -18.86
C ALA A 41 -11.01 3.37 -17.39
N PRO A 42 -11.87 3.81 -16.47
CA PRO A 42 -11.49 4.14 -15.09
C PRO A 42 -10.97 2.93 -14.31
N LEU A 43 -11.40 1.71 -14.64
CA LEU A 43 -10.88 0.50 -14.03
C LEU A 43 -9.41 0.27 -14.39
N VAL A 44 -9.04 0.43 -15.67
CA VAL A 44 -7.65 0.31 -16.13
C VAL A 44 -6.78 1.37 -15.45
N LEU A 45 -7.28 2.58 -15.36
CA LEU A 45 -6.60 3.68 -14.70
C LEU A 45 -6.34 3.42 -13.21
N SER A 46 -7.32 2.86 -12.50
CA SER A 46 -7.16 2.49 -11.08
C SER A 46 -6.24 1.28 -10.88
N LEU A 47 -6.16 0.36 -11.84
CA LEU A 47 -5.17 -0.73 -11.81
C LEU A 47 -3.74 -0.21 -12.00
N LEU A 48 -3.52 0.74 -12.88
CA LEU A 48 -2.21 1.35 -13.11
C LEU A 48 -1.81 2.23 -11.93
N SER A 49 -2.71 3.10 -11.48
CA SER A 49 -2.47 4.06 -10.40
C SER A 49 -3.63 4.08 -9.41
N PRO A 50 -3.59 3.25 -8.33
CA PRO A 50 -4.69 3.13 -7.36
C PRO A 50 -4.77 4.35 -6.43
N ARG A 51 -5.10 5.52 -7.00
CA ARG A 51 -5.34 6.76 -6.26
C ARG A 51 -6.82 6.95 -6.00
N LEU A 52 -7.16 7.58 -4.88
CA LEU A 52 -8.56 7.81 -4.48
C LEU A 52 -9.46 8.33 -5.61
N PRO A 53 -9.10 9.36 -6.40
CA PRO A 53 -9.97 9.84 -7.47
C PRO A 53 -10.29 8.76 -8.51
N PHE A 54 -9.30 7.95 -8.88
CA PHE A 54 -9.48 6.90 -9.88
C PHE A 54 -10.28 5.72 -9.33
N LEU A 55 -10.09 5.38 -8.04
CA LEU A 55 -10.88 4.37 -7.35
C LEU A 55 -12.36 4.77 -7.27
N VAL A 56 -12.66 6.02 -6.98
CA VAL A 56 -14.02 6.57 -6.93
C VAL A 56 -14.68 6.49 -8.31
N LEU A 57 -13.97 6.91 -9.37
CA LEU A 57 -14.46 6.82 -10.75
C LEU A 57 -14.73 5.37 -11.18
N ALA A 58 -13.80 4.47 -10.88
CA ALA A 58 -13.95 3.04 -11.21
C ALA A 58 -15.09 2.38 -10.43
N ALA A 59 -15.25 2.69 -9.15
CA ALA A 59 -16.33 2.18 -8.31
C ALA A 59 -17.73 2.58 -8.83
N GLY A 60 -17.84 3.77 -9.42
CA GLY A 60 -19.10 4.28 -9.98
C GLY A 60 -19.54 3.59 -11.27
N GLY A 61 -18.60 3.10 -12.09
CA GLY A 61 -18.87 2.56 -13.43
C GLY A 61 -18.63 1.05 -13.59
N THR A 62 -18.13 0.35 -12.55
CA THR A 62 -17.71 -1.04 -12.65
C THR A 62 -18.57 -1.96 -11.78
N ASN A 63 -18.64 -3.25 -12.13
CA ASN A 63 -19.24 -4.27 -11.28
C ASN A 63 -18.47 -4.31 -9.94
N PRO A 64 -19.17 -4.24 -8.78
CA PRO A 64 -18.54 -4.20 -7.46
C PRO A 64 -17.60 -5.37 -7.18
N VAL A 65 -17.99 -6.59 -7.55
CA VAL A 65 -17.18 -7.79 -7.32
C VAL A 65 -15.88 -7.72 -8.13
N LEU A 66 -15.99 -7.35 -9.40
CA LEU A 66 -14.83 -7.22 -10.28
C LEU A 66 -13.88 -6.10 -9.80
N PHE A 67 -14.44 -4.97 -9.36
CA PHE A 67 -13.67 -3.87 -8.80
C PHE A 67 -12.91 -4.30 -7.54
N VAL A 68 -13.58 -4.90 -6.54
CA VAL A 68 -12.95 -5.34 -5.30
C VAL A 68 -11.88 -6.39 -5.56
N THR A 69 -12.15 -7.36 -6.43
CA THR A 69 -11.20 -8.44 -6.73
C THR A 69 -9.94 -7.92 -7.42
N LEU A 70 -10.09 -7.15 -8.50
CA LEU A 70 -8.93 -6.69 -9.28
C LEU A 70 -8.10 -5.65 -8.52
N ILE A 71 -8.76 -4.66 -7.92
CA ILE A 71 -8.06 -3.61 -7.18
C ILE A 71 -7.48 -4.16 -5.87
N GLY A 72 -8.23 -5.01 -5.17
CA GLY A 72 -7.74 -5.68 -3.97
C GLY A 72 -6.49 -6.52 -4.25
N LEU A 73 -6.51 -7.36 -5.28
CA LEU A 73 -5.34 -8.14 -5.69
C LEU A 73 -4.13 -7.25 -6.03
N ARG A 74 -4.38 -6.17 -6.79
CA ARG A 74 -3.34 -5.20 -7.17
C ARG A 74 -2.71 -4.53 -5.94
N LEU A 75 -3.50 -4.14 -4.95
CA LEU A 75 -3.03 -3.53 -3.70
C LEU A 75 -2.25 -4.55 -2.87
N SER A 76 -2.79 -5.75 -2.65
CA SER A 76 -2.15 -6.81 -1.84
C SER A 76 -0.78 -7.22 -2.39
N ILE A 77 -0.60 -7.28 -3.71
CA ILE A 77 0.72 -7.55 -4.31
C ILE A 77 1.72 -6.44 -3.95
N THR A 78 1.30 -5.18 -4.01
CA THR A 78 2.15 -4.04 -3.66
C THR A 78 2.50 -4.06 -2.17
N ASP A 79 1.52 -4.36 -1.33
CA ASP A 79 1.62 -4.35 0.11
C ASP A 79 2.53 -5.47 0.63
N TRP A 80 2.50 -6.63 -0.02
CA TRP A 80 3.42 -7.71 0.26
C TRP A 80 4.89 -7.32 0.05
N HIS A 81 5.21 -6.56 -0.97
CA HIS A 81 6.58 -6.08 -1.21
C HIS A 81 7.06 -5.13 -0.11
N TRP A 82 6.19 -4.27 0.41
CA TRP A 82 6.53 -3.38 1.53
C TRP A 82 6.76 -4.16 2.82
N PHE A 83 5.95 -5.18 3.08
CA PHE A 83 6.13 -6.08 4.23
C PHE A 83 7.47 -6.83 4.15
N ASP A 84 7.79 -7.42 3.01
CA ASP A 84 9.07 -8.15 2.82
C ASP A 84 10.28 -7.22 2.93
N LEU A 85 10.19 -6.01 2.40
CA LEU A 85 11.22 -4.99 2.58
C LEU A 85 11.41 -4.63 4.07
N GLY A 86 10.32 -4.45 4.81
CA GLY A 86 10.34 -4.21 6.25
C GLY A 86 11.00 -5.34 7.02
N ARG A 87 10.74 -6.58 6.64
CA ARG A 87 11.31 -7.77 7.26
C ARG A 87 12.81 -7.90 7.02
N ARG A 88 13.29 -7.58 5.81
CA ARG A 88 14.71 -7.72 5.43
C ARG A 88 15.58 -6.56 5.91
N ARG A 89 15.08 -5.33 5.83
CA ARG A 89 15.88 -4.12 6.07
C ARG A 89 15.17 -3.05 6.91
N GLY A 90 14.09 -3.43 7.57
CA GLY A 90 13.24 -2.48 8.29
C GLY A 90 13.96 -1.75 9.40
N ARG A 91 14.87 -2.40 10.15
CA ARG A 91 15.62 -1.74 11.24
C ARG A 91 16.45 -0.57 10.73
N ASP A 92 17.17 -0.73 9.61
CA ASP A 92 18.01 0.32 9.03
C ASP A 92 17.17 1.49 8.53
N LEU A 93 16.01 1.20 7.93
CA LEU A 93 15.08 2.21 7.46
C LEU A 93 14.36 2.93 8.61
N ALA A 94 14.06 2.23 9.69
CA ALA A 94 13.40 2.78 10.86
C ALA A 94 14.26 3.80 11.61
N MET A 95 15.53 3.54 11.71
CA MET A 95 16.45 4.47 12.38
C MET A 95 16.49 5.85 11.71
N LYS A 96 16.13 5.93 10.41
CA LYS A 96 16.06 7.18 9.65
C LYS A 96 14.75 7.97 9.87
N SER A 97 13.69 7.34 10.40
CA SER A 97 12.39 7.97 10.64
C SER A 97 12.16 8.18 12.14
N ARG A 98 11.87 9.42 12.54
CA ARG A 98 11.54 9.74 13.97
C ARG A 98 10.34 8.94 14.48
N PHE A 99 9.32 8.76 13.65
CA PHE A 99 8.11 8.00 13.98
C PHE A 99 8.40 6.51 14.18
N SER A 100 9.09 5.88 13.23
CA SER A 100 9.45 4.46 13.31
C SER A 100 10.37 4.17 14.50
N ARG A 101 11.32 5.06 14.78
CA ARG A 101 12.22 4.97 15.94
C ARG A 101 11.45 5.04 17.26
N LYS A 102 10.44 5.92 17.36
CA LYS A 102 9.60 6.03 18.55
C LYS A 102 8.81 4.74 18.82
N ILE A 103 8.28 4.12 17.79
CA ILE A 103 7.58 2.82 17.91
C ILE A 103 8.54 1.71 18.34
N LEU A 104 9.77 1.68 17.80
CA LEU A 104 10.77 0.68 18.18
C LEU A 104 11.26 0.79 19.63
N MET A 105 11.07 1.94 20.29
CA MET A 105 11.37 2.12 21.71
C MET A 105 10.28 1.57 22.63
N TRP A 106 9.12 1.19 22.10
CA TRP A 106 8.04 0.61 22.89
C TRP A 106 8.37 -0.84 23.28
N ASN A 107 7.69 -1.31 24.33
CA ASN A 107 7.75 -2.72 24.71
C ASN A 107 7.36 -3.61 23.49
N PRO A 108 8.03 -4.75 23.24
CA PRO A 108 7.76 -5.63 22.08
C PRO A 108 6.30 -6.05 21.91
N ARG A 109 5.55 -6.22 23.02
CA ARG A 109 4.10 -6.50 22.95
C ARG A 109 3.31 -5.29 22.48
N ALA A 110 3.61 -4.11 23.03
CA ALA A 110 2.95 -2.86 22.63
C ALA A 110 3.26 -2.50 21.16
N GLN A 111 4.48 -2.76 20.69
CA GLN A 111 4.84 -2.58 19.29
C GLN A 111 3.94 -3.41 18.35
N LYS A 112 3.78 -4.71 18.66
CA LYS A 112 2.97 -5.61 17.83
C LYS A 112 1.51 -5.18 17.81
N ILE A 113 0.93 -4.87 18.96
CA ILE A 113 -0.46 -4.41 19.07
C ILE A 113 -0.66 -3.10 18.33
N GLY A 114 0.22 -2.11 18.55
CA GLY A 114 0.13 -0.80 17.90
C GLY A 114 0.22 -0.89 16.37
N VAL A 115 1.11 -1.74 15.86
CA VAL A 115 1.24 -1.95 14.41
C VAL A 115 0.04 -2.69 13.82
N VAL A 116 -0.53 -3.66 14.53
CA VAL A 116 -1.76 -4.36 14.11
C VAL A 116 -2.94 -3.37 14.05
N VAL A 117 -3.09 -2.52 15.04
CA VAL A 117 -4.15 -1.47 15.06
C VAL A 117 -3.96 -0.50 13.89
N LEU A 118 -2.74 -0.03 13.65
CA LEU A 118 -2.45 0.87 12.52
C LEU A 118 -2.77 0.22 11.17
N LEU A 119 -2.45 -1.07 11.00
CA LEU A 119 -2.78 -1.85 9.80
C LEU A 119 -4.30 -2.00 9.62
N ALA A 120 -5.02 -2.29 10.69
CA ALA A 120 -6.47 -2.48 10.65
C ALA A 120 -7.22 -1.20 10.30
N ILE A 121 -6.77 -0.04 10.79
CA ILE A 121 -7.39 1.26 10.49
C ILE A 121 -7.16 1.67 9.03
N ARG A 122 -5.91 1.56 8.57
CA ARG A 122 -5.56 1.91 7.21
C ARG A 122 -4.29 1.18 6.76
N PRO A 123 -4.38 0.23 5.81
CA PRO A 123 -3.21 -0.41 5.23
C PRO A 123 -2.49 0.61 4.35
N ILE A 124 -1.42 1.16 4.88
CA ILE A 124 -0.51 2.04 4.14
C ILE A 124 0.85 1.35 4.09
N SER A 125 1.57 1.53 3.00
CA SER A 125 2.92 0.97 2.79
C SER A 125 3.87 1.14 3.98
N ARG A 126 3.74 2.27 4.73
CA ARG A 126 4.54 2.51 5.93
C ARG A 126 4.18 1.58 7.09
N HIS A 127 2.90 1.26 7.27
CA HIS A 127 2.43 0.34 8.32
C HIS A 127 2.84 -1.10 8.01
N LEU A 128 2.82 -1.49 6.75
CA LEU A 128 3.30 -2.79 6.29
C LEU A 128 4.82 -2.93 6.47
N LEU A 129 5.57 -1.90 6.16
CA LEU A 129 7.00 -1.85 6.45
C LEU A 129 7.26 -2.02 7.96
N LEU A 130 6.52 -1.31 8.82
CA LEU A 130 6.61 -1.44 10.28
C LEU A 130 6.24 -2.86 10.75
N SER A 131 5.21 -3.48 10.16
CA SER A 131 4.79 -4.84 10.51
C SER A 131 5.87 -5.88 10.22
N GLY A 132 6.59 -5.72 9.11
CA GLY A 132 7.75 -6.52 8.78
C GLY A 132 8.90 -6.33 9.77
N MET A 133 9.17 -5.08 10.19
CA MET A 133 10.22 -4.74 11.15
C MET A 133 9.99 -5.30 12.55
N VAL A 134 8.75 -5.26 13.01
CA VAL A 134 8.33 -5.76 14.34
C VAL A 134 8.25 -7.30 14.36
N GLY A 135 8.44 -7.94 13.20
CA GLY A 135 8.45 -9.39 13.07
C GLY A 135 7.07 -10.02 13.26
N LEU A 136 6.01 -9.37 12.76
CA LEU A 136 4.68 -9.97 12.71
C LEU A 136 4.68 -11.19 11.79
N LYS A 137 3.86 -12.19 12.12
CA LYS A 137 3.68 -13.38 11.28
C LYS A 137 3.06 -12.93 9.94
N SER A 138 3.62 -13.40 8.83
CA SER A 138 3.14 -13.06 7.48
C SER A 138 1.65 -13.38 7.27
N ARG A 139 1.17 -14.50 7.80
CA ARG A 139 -0.26 -14.87 7.74
C ARG A 139 -1.15 -13.84 8.44
N THR A 140 -0.76 -13.37 9.62
CA THR A 140 -1.52 -12.36 10.37
C THR A 140 -1.59 -11.05 9.60
N VAL A 141 -0.46 -10.62 9.04
CA VAL A 141 -0.39 -9.39 8.24
C VAL A 141 -1.26 -9.52 6.99
N ALA A 142 -1.16 -10.63 6.26
CA ALA A 142 -1.94 -10.87 5.05
C ALA A 142 -3.46 -10.86 5.32
N ILE A 143 -3.91 -11.52 6.39
CA ILE A 143 -5.34 -11.54 6.75
C ILE A 143 -5.85 -10.13 7.07
N ILE A 144 -5.11 -9.37 7.90
CA ILE A 144 -5.51 -8.02 8.29
C ILE A 144 -5.49 -7.08 7.08
N ASP A 145 -4.46 -7.18 6.24
CA ASP A 145 -4.30 -6.37 5.04
C ASP A 145 -5.43 -6.61 4.03
N ILE A 146 -5.72 -7.87 3.72
CA ILE A 146 -6.82 -8.23 2.81
C ILE A 146 -8.17 -7.77 3.40
N ALA A 147 -8.43 -8.04 4.69
CA ALA A 147 -9.68 -7.65 5.33
C ALA A 147 -9.87 -6.12 5.32
N SER A 148 -8.86 -5.36 5.73
CA SER A 148 -8.92 -3.89 5.75
C SER A 148 -9.03 -3.30 4.34
N THR A 149 -8.35 -3.87 3.35
CA THR A 149 -8.45 -3.46 1.94
C THR A 149 -9.85 -3.71 1.39
N VAL A 150 -10.45 -4.87 1.65
CA VAL A 150 -11.83 -5.18 1.23
C VAL A 150 -12.81 -4.21 1.88
N VAL A 151 -12.71 -3.99 3.19
CA VAL A 151 -13.57 -3.03 3.91
C VAL A 151 -13.43 -1.62 3.31
N PHE A 152 -12.21 -1.18 3.03
CA PHE A 152 -11.95 0.12 2.42
C PHE A 152 -12.58 0.24 1.02
N LEU A 153 -12.42 -0.77 0.15
CA LEU A 153 -12.99 -0.76 -1.20
C LEU A 153 -14.52 -0.83 -1.18
N VAL A 154 -15.10 -1.62 -0.26
CA VAL A 154 -16.55 -1.68 -0.06
C VAL A 154 -17.08 -0.33 0.42
N ALA A 155 -16.40 0.33 1.36
CA ALA A 155 -16.76 1.67 1.83
C ALA A 155 -16.77 2.68 0.67
N ILE A 156 -15.79 2.65 -0.23
CA ILE A 156 -15.78 3.50 -1.44
C ILE A 156 -17.00 3.22 -2.31
N ILE A 157 -17.32 1.95 -2.57
CA ILE A 157 -18.48 1.58 -3.39
C ILE A 157 -19.78 2.09 -2.76
N MET A 158 -19.96 1.87 -1.46
CA MET A 158 -21.15 2.32 -0.74
C MET A 158 -21.30 3.83 -0.77
N THR A 159 -20.22 4.57 -0.56
CA THR A 159 -20.21 6.04 -0.65
C THR A 159 -20.59 6.52 -2.04
N VAL A 160 -20.00 5.95 -3.08
CA VAL A 160 -20.24 6.37 -4.47
C VAL A 160 -21.65 6.01 -4.94
N LYS A 161 -22.18 4.85 -4.55
CA LYS A 161 -23.52 4.40 -4.93
C LYS A 161 -24.61 5.02 -4.06
N GLY A 162 -24.32 5.34 -2.80
CA GLY A 162 -25.26 6.01 -1.90
C GLY A 162 -25.46 7.51 -2.21
N LEU A 163 -24.54 8.11 -3.00
CA LEU A 163 -24.64 9.50 -3.48
C LEU A 163 -25.36 9.62 -4.83
N ARG A 164 -25.76 8.51 -5.46
CA ARG A 164 -26.56 8.45 -6.68
C ARG A 164 -27.99 8.09 -6.40
#